data_05a7de89ffb4162923496d48e39701fd
#
_entry.id   05a7de89ffb4162923496d48e39701fd
#
_cell.length_a   1.000
_cell.length_b   1.000
_cell.length_c   1.000
_cell.angle_alpha   90.00
_cell.angle_beta   90.00
_cell.angle_gamma   90.00
#
_symmetry.space_group_name_H-M   'P 1'
#
loop_
_entity.id
_entity.type
_entity.pdbx_description
1 polymer ?
#
loop_
_entity_poly.entity_id
_entity_poly.type
_entity_poly.pdbx_seq_one_letter_code
_entity_poly.pdbx_strand_id
1 'polypeptide(L)'
;MQVRALRGRVVTPDHIIDDGAVVLSGSHIAWVGPADQAARSGFADAVEQAQSAPEGGYLLPGLVDVHCHGGGGESFPNAETAEQAMVSVLEHRRFGTTSLVASCVTAAPEVLRARTRVLAGLCEDGELAGIHFEGPFVSVERCGAQDPTYIIDPDADLTRELIELGGGHVVTMTIAPEKPGITGDEGVNAALIEGGALPSFGHTDSEAAPVRAALADAAARIAERLEAGEPVRAPRSTATHLFNGMRPMHHRTPGPVPEFLAAAQRGECVLEMIGDGVHLSPAIVLDMFETLGRDNVVLVTDAMAAAGMADGDYVLGSQSVTVADGVARLTEGGAIAGGTAHLIDVVRTTWQGGVDLVDAVYAASVQGAQILGDSSVGALRAGLWADVVVTDAELRPVTVLRRGEAVEPAA
;
A
#
# COMPACT_ATOMS: atom_id res chain seq x y z
N MET A 1 26.02 -20.28 -7.88
CA MET A 1 24.66 -19.74 -8.06
C MET A 1 24.49 -19.39 -9.53
N GLN A 2 23.34 -19.71 -10.10
CA GLN A 2 23.06 -19.36 -11.50
C GLN A 2 22.80 -17.84 -11.56
N VAL A 3 23.60 -17.14 -12.36
CA VAL A 3 23.43 -15.72 -12.65
C VAL A 3 22.56 -15.64 -13.90
N ARG A 4 21.51 -14.82 -13.87
CA ARG A 4 20.67 -14.51 -15.02
C ARG A 4 20.45 -13.01 -15.13
N ALA A 5 20.10 -12.54 -16.31
CA ALA A 5 19.84 -11.12 -16.52
C ALA A 5 18.53 -10.89 -17.27
N LEU A 6 17.92 -9.74 -16.99
CA LEU A 6 16.81 -9.16 -17.72
C LEU A 6 17.30 -7.89 -18.40
N ARG A 7 16.85 -7.58 -19.63
CA ARG A 7 17.21 -6.37 -20.38
C ARG A 7 15.96 -5.64 -20.87
N GLY A 8 15.96 -4.32 -20.77
CA GLY A 8 14.86 -3.47 -21.21
C GLY A 8 15.04 -2.04 -20.70
N ARG A 9 13.96 -1.28 -20.70
CA ARG A 9 13.92 0.04 -20.08
C ARG A 9 13.76 -0.13 -18.56
N VAL A 10 14.85 0.09 -17.81
CA VAL A 10 14.88 -0.12 -16.35
C VAL A 10 14.41 1.14 -15.63
N VAL A 11 13.33 1.05 -14.88
CA VAL A 11 12.85 2.14 -14.02
C VAL A 11 13.54 2.05 -12.68
N THR A 12 14.48 2.96 -12.44
CA THR A 12 15.13 3.12 -11.13
C THR A 12 14.37 4.15 -10.30
N PRO A 13 14.67 4.32 -9.00
CA PRO A 13 14.03 5.37 -8.20
C PRO A 13 14.24 6.80 -8.73
N ASP A 14 15.27 7.01 -9.55
CA ASP A 14 15.68 8.37 -9.95
C ASP A 14 15.48 8.67 -11.44
N HIS A 15 15.54 7.66 -12.31
CA HIS A 15 15.45 7.81 -13.76
C HIS A 15 15.19 6.48 -14.48
N ILE A 16 14.89 6.56 -15.77
CA ILE A 16 14.80 5.39 -16.64
C ILE A 16 16.14 5.19 -17.38
N ILE A 17 16.64 3.96 -17.35
CA ILE A 17 17.78 3.52 -18.17
C ILE A 17 17.21 2.87 -19.43
N ASP A 18 17.24 3.55 -20.59
CA ASP A 18 16.57 3.09 -21.82
C ASP A 18 17.06 1.74 -22.34
N ASP A 19 18.35 1.45 -22.31
CA ASP A 19 18.94 0.15 -22.58
C ASP A 19 19.64 -0.34 -21.31
N GLY A 20 18.86 -0.73 -20.35
CA GLY A 20 19.31 -1.17 -19.04
C GLY A 20 19.26 -2.68 -18.90
N ALA A 21 19.97 -3.19 -17.89
CA ALA A 21 19.86 -4.57 -17.47
C ALA A 21 19.82 -4.70 -15.94
N VAL A 22 19.10 -5.73 -15.50
CA VAL A 22 19.02 -6.18 -14.10
C VAL A 22 19.62 -7.58 -14.04
N VAL A 23 20.70 -7.73 -13.29
CA VAL A 23 21.37 -9.03 -13.10
C VAL A 23 20.99 -9.59 -11.76
N LEU A 24 20.52 -10.84 -11.76
CA LEU A 24 20.05 -11.58 -10.60
C LEU A 24 21.06 -12.67 -10.23
N SER A 25 21.29 -12.84 -8.94
CA SER A 25 22.08 -13.93 -8.36
C SER A 25 21.26 -14.62 -7.27
N GLY A 26 20.62 -15.73 -7.62
CA GLY A 26 19.63 -16.36 -6.74
C GLY A 26 18.47 -15.42 -6.46
N SER A 27 18.17 -15.21 -5.19
CA SER A 27 17.05 -14.39 -4.72
C SER A 27 17.33 -12.87 -4.65
N HIS A 28 18.51 -12.40 -5.05
CA HIS A 28 18.90 -11.00 -4.92
C HIS A 28 19.33 -10.39 -6.26
N ILE A 29 19.19 -9.08 -6.34
CA ILE A 29 19.73 -8.29 -7.43
C ILE A 29 21.24 -8.14 -7.21
N ALA A 30 22.05 -8.60 -8.18
CA ALA A 30 23.49 -8.48 -8.16
C ALA A 30 23.99 -7.15 -8.75
N TRP A 31 23.30 -6.66 -9.78
CA TRP A 31 23.69 -5.42 -10.48
C TRP A 31 22.52 -4.84 -11.27
N VAL A 32 22.49 -3.53 -11.39
CA VAL A 32 21.56 -2.76 -12.24
C VAL A 32 22.35 -1.63 -12.92
N GLY A 33 22.14 -1.45 -14.21
CA GLY A 33 22.77 -0.35 -14.93
C GLY A 33 22.60 -0.43 -16.44
N PRO A 34 23.22 0.51 -17.19
CA PRO A 34 23.26 0.48 -18.66
C PRO A 34 23.91 -0.81 -19.17
N ALA A 35 23.30 -1.47 -20.15
CA ALA A 35 23.76 -2.76 -20.66
C ALA A 35 25.20 -2.73 -21.18
N ASP A 36 25.64 -1.61 -21.77
CA ASP A 36 27.01 -1.41 -22.26
C ASP A 36 28.06 -1.30 -21.15
N GLN A 37 27.66 -1.09 -19.90
CA GLN A 37 28.53 -1.00 -18.74
C GLN A 37 28.70 -2.35 -18.01
N ALA A 38 27.94 -3.37 -18.39
CA ALA A 38 27.94 -4.69 -17.72
C ALA A 38 29.33 -5.35 -17.68
N ALA A 39 30.16 -5.14 -18.75
CA ALA A 39 31.52 -5.68 -18.81
C ALA A 39 32.44 -5.15 -17.71
N ARG A 40 32.28 -3.88 -17.31
CA ARG A 40 33.07 -3.24 -16.23
C ARG A 40 32.73 -3.82 -14.85
N SER A 41 31.52 -4.36 -14.73
CA SER A 41 31.00 -4.95 -13.49
C SER A 41 31.12 -6.47 -13.46
N GLY A 42 31.69 -7.08 -14.50
CA GLY A 42 31.88 -8.54 -14.59
C GLY A 42 30.63 -9.32 -15.03
N PHE A 43 29.63 -8.64 -15.60
CA PHE A 43 28.34 -9.26 -15.98
C PHE A 43 28.09 -9.29 -17.50
N ALA A 44 29.14 -9.09 -18.33
CA ALA A 44 29.01 -9.06 -19.80
C ALA A 44 28.25 -10.28 -20.34
N ASP A 45 28.69 -11.48 -20.00
CA ASP A 45 28.13 -12.74 -20.49
C ASP A 45 26.66 -12.92 -20.06
N ALA A 46 26.34 -12.51 -18.84
CA ALA A 46 24.96 -12.59 -18.33
C ALA A 46 24.02 -11.62 -19.08
N VAL A 47 24.49 -10.42 -19.37
CA VAL A 47 23.71 -9.39 -20.09
C VAL A 47 23.60 -9.71 -21.58
N GLU A 48 24.63 -10.33 -22.19
CA GLU A 48 24.56 -10.81 -23.58
C GLU A 48 23.50 -11.92 -23.75
N GLN A 49 23.31 -12.75 -22.74
CA GLN A 49 22.29 -13.82 -22.68
C GLN A 49 21.00 -13.40 -21.99
N ALA A 50 20.81 -12.09 -21.73
CA ALA A 50 19.67 -11.60 -20.99
C ALA A 50 18.34 -11.90 -21.72
N GLN A 51 17.32 -12.25 -20.92
CA GLN A 51 15.94 -12.24 -21.39
C GLN A 51 15.50 -10.78 -21.58
N SER A 52 15.12 -10.44 -22.83
CA SER A 52 14.65 -9.09 -23.13
C SER A 52 13.18 -8.92 -22.77
N ALA A 53 12.84 -7.75 -22.25
CA ALA A 53 11.45 -7.29 -22.20
C ALA A 53 10.89 -7.18 -23.64
N PRO A 54 9.56 -7.18 -23.83
CA PRO A 54 8.95 -6.85 -25.12
C PRO A 54 9.46 -5.48 -25.65
N GLU A 55 9.30 -5.26 -26.95
CA GLU A 55 9.68 -3.98 -27.55
C GLU A 55 9.00 -2.81 -26.85
N GLY A 56 9.79 -1.81 -26.43
CA GLY A 56 9.30 -0.67 -25.64
C GLY A 56 8.95 -0.97 -24.18
N GLY A 57 9.04 -2.23 -23.75
CA GLY A 57 8.68 -2.66 -22.41
C GLY A 57 9.65 -2.24 -21.32
N TYR A 58 9.20 -2.35 -20.09
CA TYR A 58 9.91 -1.88 -18.91
C TYR A 58 10.29 -3.01 -17.96
N LEU A 59 11.34 -2.78 -17.18
CA LEU A 59 11.67 -3.54 -15.97
C LEU A 59 11.39 -2.62 -14.78
N LEU A 60 10.38 -2.98 -13.99
CA LEU A 60 9.97 -2.25 -12.78
C LEU A 60 10.39 -3.04 -11.54
N PRO A 61 10.59 -2.39 -10.38
CA PRO A 61 10.67 -3.11 -9.11
C PRO A 61 9.36 -3.82 -8.81
N GLY A 62 9.40 -4.86 -7.99
CA GLY A 62 8.20 -5.39 -7.37
C GLY A 62 7.45 -4.29 -6.63
N LEU A 63 6.14 -4.21 -6.88
CA LEU A 63 5.28 -3.20 -6.29
C LEU A 63 4.97 -3.54 -4.83
N VAL A 64 4.72 -2.50 -4.03
CA VAL A 64 4.46 -2.58 -2.59
C VAL A 64 3.12 -1.90 -2.31
N ASP A 65 2.11 -2.70 -2.02
CA ASP A 65 0.76 -2.21 -1.70
C ASP A 65 0.52 -2.28 -0.19
N VAL A 66 0.31 -1.14 0.42
CA VAL A 66 0.14 -1.03 1.88
C VAL A 66 -1.32 -0.97 2.32
N HIS A 67 -2.27 -1.00 1.36
CA HIS A 67 -3.70 -0.96 1.64
C HIS A 67 -4.48 -1.78 0.58
N CYS A 68 -4.86 -3.01 0.95
CA CYS A 68 -5.58 -3.93 0.07
C CYS A 68 -6.45 -4.90 0.89
N HIS A 69 -7.75 -4.97 0.59
CA HIS A 69 -8.72 -5.85 1.27
C HIS A 69 -8.91 -7.19 0.60
N GLY A 70 -8.48 -7.38 -0.66
CA GLY A 70 -8.68 -8.65 -1.33
C GLY A 70 -8.49 -8.60 -2.84
N GLY A 71 -8.76 -9.74 -3.50
CA GLY A 71 -8.70 -9.93 -4.94
C GLY A 71 -8.93 -11.40 -5.30
N GLY A 72 -9.17 -11.70 -6.58
CA GLY A 72 -9.36 -13.07 -7.05
C GLY A 72 -10.62 -13.78 -6.52
N GLY A 73 -11.59 -13.01 -6.05
CA GLY A 73 -12.85 -13.53 -5.48
C GLY A 73 -12.85 -13.71 -3.95
N GLU A 74 -11.72 -13.51 -3.28
CA GLU A 74 -11.57 -13.64 -1.83
C GLU A 74 -11.15 -12.32 -1.19
N SER A 75 -11.40 -12.18 0.13
CA SER A 75 -11.01 -10.99 0.86
C SER A 75 -10.38 -11.31 2.22
N PHE A 76 -9.38 -10.54 2.64
CA PHE A 76 -8.71 -10.70 3.92
C PHE A 76 -9.65 -10.55 5.11
N PRO A 77 -10.61 -9.60 5.14
CA PRO A 77 -11.59 -9.50 6.21
C PRO A 77 -12.44 -10.75 6.41
N ASN A 78 -12.68 -11.51 5.35
CA ASN A 78 -13.53 -12.71 5.38
C ASN A 78 -12.74 -14.02 5.45
N ALA A 79 -11.44 -14.01 5.18
CA ALA A 79 -10.61 -15.22 5.15
C ALA A 79 -10.50 -15.87 6.54
N GLU A 80 -11.04 -17.07 6.68
CA GLU A 80 -10.97 -17.87 7.91
C GLU A 80 -9.75 -18.77 7.98
N THR A 81 -9.13 -19.01 6.83
CA THR A 81 -7.92 -19.83 6.70
C THR A 81 -6.85 -19.13 5.85
N ALA A 82 -5.61 -19.59 6.00
CA ALA A 82 -4.50 -19.11 5.20
C ALA A 82 -4.71 -19.35 3.70
N GLU A 83 -5.31 -20.48 3.33
CA GLU A 83 -5.57 -20.82 1.92
C GLU A 83 -6.54 -19.82 1.26
N GLN A 84 -7.58 -19.38 1.98
CA GLN A 84 -8.50 -18.35 1.47
C GLN A 84 -7.76 -17.02 1.28
N ALA A 85 -6.99 -16.57 2.27
CA ALA A 85 -6.22 -15.32 2.16
C ALA A 85 -5.18 -15.40 1.02
N MET A 86 -4.57 -16.57 0.79
CA MET A 86 -3.59 -16.78 -0.28
C MET A 86 -4.17 -16.58 -1.68
N VAL A 87 -5.47 -16.75 -1.90
CA VAL A 87 -6.09 -16.43 -3.20
C VAL A 87 -5.87 -14.97 -3.55
N SER A 88 -6.16 -14.07 -2.62
CA SER A 88 -5.94 -12.62 -2.80
C SER A 88 -4.46 -12.27 -2.96
N VAL A 89 -3.58 -12.90 -2.15
CA VAL A 89 -2.12 -12.69 -2.25
C VAL A 89 -1.62 -13.07 -3.64
N LEU A 90 -2.01 -14.23 -4.15
CA LEU A 90 -1.56 -14.72 -5.46
C LEU A 90 -2.14 -13.90 -6.59
N GLU A 91 -3.37 -13.43 -6.48
CA GLU A 91 -3.97 -12.53 -7.47
C GLU A 91 -3.13 -11.26 -7.65
N HIS A 92 -2.87 -10.51 -6.59
CA HIS A 92 -2.07 -9.29 -6.68
C HIS A 92 -0.61 -9.54 -7.07
N ARG A 93 -0.03 -10.67 -6.61
CA ARG A 93 1.34 -11.06 -6.95
C ARG A 93 1.54 -11.31 -8.44
N ARG A 94 0.57 -11.93 -9.11
CA ARG A 94 0.60 -12.16 -10.58
C ARG A 94 0.63 -10.86 -11.37
N PHE A 95 0.09 -9.80 -10.80
CA PHE A 95 0.07 -8.47 -11.39
C PHE A 95 1.18 -7.54 -10.89
N GLY A 96 2.20 -8.10 -10.20
CA GLY A 96 3.43 -7.39 -9.87
C GLY A 96 3.52 -6.83 -8.46
N THR A 97 2.48 -6.97 -7.62
CA THR A 97 2.56 -6.61 -6.20
C THR A 97 3.25 -7.74 -5.45
N THR A 98 4.56 -7.63 -5.25
CA THR A 98 5.38 -8.67 -4.59
C THR A 98 5.41 -8.53 -3.07
N SER A 99 5.08 -7.35 -2.55
CA SER A 99 4.92 -7.06 -1.13
C SER A 99 3.52 -6.47 -0.90
N LEU A 100 2.68 -7.22 -0.18
CA LEU A 100 1.27 -6.88 0.03
C LEU A 100 0.95 -6.84 1.52
N VAL A 101 0.33 -5.75 1.98
CA VAL A 101 -0.27 -5.62 3.31
C VAL A 101 -1.74 -6.01 3.24
N ALA A 102 -2.14 -6.96 4.05
CA ALA A 102 -3.53 -7.40 4.14
C ALA A 102 -4.35 -6.45 5.04
N SER A 103 -5.40 -5.86 4.50
CA SER A 103 -6.27 -4.93 5.21
C SER A 103 -7.51 -5.62 5.75
N CYS A 104 -7.72 -5.53 7.08
CA CYS A 104 -8.99 -5.84 7.72
C CYS A 104 -9.90 -4.61 7.67
N VAL A 105 -11.22 -4.81 7.57
CA VAL A 105 -12.22 -3.74 7.74
C VAL A 105 -12.72 -3.69 9.19
N THR A 106 -13.45 -2.63 9.53
CA THR A 106 -14.17 -2.50 10.80
C THR A 106 -15.06 -3.72 11.04
N ALA A 107 -14.84 -4.43 12.16
CA ALA A 107 -15.54 -5.63 12.54
C ALA A 107 -15.57 -5.77 14.07
N ALA A 108 -16.36 -6.74 14.57
CA ALA A 108 -16.36 -7.09 15.99
C ALA A 108 -14.94 -7.48 16.46
N PRO A 109 -14.53 -7.11 17.69
CA PRO A 109 -13.19 -7.38 18.20
C PRO A 109 -12.76 -8.85 18.10
N GLU A 110 -13.67 -9.80 18.32
CA GLU A 110 -13.38 -11.22 18.18
C GLU A 110 -13.07 -11.64 16.73
N VAL A 111 -13.69 -11.00 15.73
CA VAL A 111 -13.41 -11.22 14.32
C VAL A 111 -12.02 -10.66 13.99
N LEU A 112 -11.70 -9.43 14.43
CA LEU A 112 -10.39 -8.83 14.25
C LEU A 112 -9.29 -9.71 14.85
N ARG A 113 -9.47 -10.22 16.07
CA ARG A 113 -8.52 -11.16 16.71
C ARG A 113 -8.32 -12.43 15.89
N ALA A 114 -9.41 -13.01 15.38
CA ALA A 114 -9.34 -14.22 14.57
C ALA A 114 -8.60 -14.00 13.26
N ARG A 115 -8.91 -12.92 12.54
CA ARG A 115 -8.24 -12.55 11.28
C ARG A 115 -6.76 -12.23 11.49
N THR A 116 -6.44 -11.48 12.55
CA THR A 116 -5.05 -11.17 12.89
C THR A 116 -4.20 -12.43 12.99
N ARG A 117 -4.67 -13.48 13.67
CA ARG A 117 -3.90 -14.74 13.79
C ARG A 117 -3.66 -15.43 12.45
N VAL A 118 -4.66 -15.45 11.56
CA VAL A 118 -4.51 -16.03 10.21
C VAL A 118 -3.47 -15.25 9.40
N LEU A 119 -3.62 -13.92 9.38
CA LEU A 119 -2.75 -13.06 8.58
C LEU A 119 -1.33 -12.98 9.14
N ALA A 120 -1.16 -12.99 10.46
CA ALA A 120 0.17 -13.04 11.10
C ALA A 120 0.95 -14.30 10.69
N GLY A 121 0.30 -15.47 10.63
CA GLY A 121 0.94 -16.69 10.13
C GLY A 121 1.46 -16.53 8.70
N LEU A 122 0.69 -15.90 7.81
CA LEU A 122 1.13 -15.62 6.44
C LEU A 122 2.26 -14.58 6.36
N CYS A 123 2.33 -13.65 7.30
CA CYS A 123 3.46 -12.73 7.42
C CYS A 123 4.72 -13.48 7.89
N GLU A 124 4.61 -14.38 8.86
CA GLU A 124 5.72 -15.22 9.34
C GLU A 124 6.27 -16.12 8.22
N ASP A 125 5.40 -16.68 7.39
CA ASP A 125 5.76 -17.47 6.20
C ASP A 125 6.35 -16.59 5.08
N GLY A 126 6.30 -15.27 5.22
CA GLY A 126 6.80 -14.30 4.24
C GLY A 126 5.92 -14.18 2.99
N GLU A 127 4.65 -14.56 3.07
CA GLU A 127 3.67 -14.43 1.98
C GLU A 127 2.99 -13.07 1.95
N LEU A 128 2.77 -12.46 3.13
CA LEU A 128 2.32 -11.08 3.33
C LEU A 128 3.45 -10.20 3.88
N ALA A 129 3.41 -8.92 3.57
CA ALA A 129 4.35 -7.91 4.10
C ALA A 129 3.88 -7.33 5.44
N GLY A 130 2.61 -7.48 5.80
CA GLY A 130 2.06 -6.98 7.04
C GLY A 130 0.54 -6.96 7.07
N ILE A 131 0.02 -6.37 8.14
CA ILE A 131 -1.41 -6.25 8.42
C ILE A 131 -1.77 -4.78 8.60
N HIS A 132 -2.85 -4.35 7.98
CA HIS A 132 -3.49 -3.07 8.18
C HIS A 132 -4.89 -3.29 8.79
N PHE A 133 -5.28 -2.45 9.75
CA PHE A 133 -6.64 -2.39 10.25
C PHE A 133 -7.31 -1.11 9.76
N GLU A 134 -8.38 -1.22 8.99
CA GLU A 134 -9.21 -0.08 8.64
C GLU A 134 -10.35 0.07 9.65
N GLY A 135 -10.10 0.84 10.67
CA GLY A 135 -10.93 0.94 11.87
C GLY A 135 -10.51 -0.07 12.96
N PRO A 136 -11.34 -0.26 14.00
CA PRO A 136 -12.75 0.14 14.14
C PRO A 136 -12.99 1.55 14.73
N PHE A 137 -11.98 2.36 14.93
CA PHE A 137 -12.05 3.67 15.58
C PHE A 137 -12.27 4.80 14.56
N VAL A 138 -13.24 4.63 13.67
CA VAL A 138 -13.54 5.58 12.58
C VAL A 138 -14.82 6.37 12.85
N SER A 139 -15.06 7.45 12.07
CA SER A 139 -16.29 8.24 12.18
C SER A 139 -17.47 7.50 11.55
N VAL A 140 -18.60 7.45 12.25
CA VAL A 140 -19.86 6.91 11.74
C VAL A 140 -20.36 7.73 10.54
N GLU A 141 -20.18 9.05 10.58
CA GLU A 141 -20.57 9.98 9.53
C GLU A 141 -19.78 9.79 8.24
N ARG A 142 -18.59 9.18 8.34
CA ARG A 142 -17.66 8.95 7.24
C ARG A 142 -17.26 7.49 7.12
N CYS A 143 -18.13 6.59 7.54
CA CYS A 143 -17.85 5.16 7.55
C CYS A 143 -17.60 4.59 6.14
N GLY A 144 -18.13 5.21 5.07
CA GLY A 144 -17.96 4.67 3.71
C GLY A 144 -18.51 3.25 3.61
N ALA A 145 -17.65 2.29 3.29
CA ALA A 145 -17.99 0.87 3.24
C ALA A 145 -17.80 0.14 4.58
N GLN A 146 -17.34 0.81 5.64
CA GLN A 146 -17.23 0.20 6.97
C GLN A 146 -18.62 0.01 7.59
N ASP A 147 -18.85 -1.13 8.24
CA ASP A 147 -20.12 -1.41 8.90
C ASP A 147 -20.27 -0.57 10.18
N PRO A 148 -21.23 0.37 10.23
CA PRO A 148 -21.37 1.25 11.38
C PRO A 148 -21.75 0.51 12.67
N THR A 149 -22.27 -0.72 12.60
CA THR A 149 -22.61 -1.55 13.76
C THR A 149 -21.38 -1.91 14.60
N TYR A 150 -20.21 -2.00 13.97
CA TYR A 150 -18.95 -2.39 14.60
C TYR A 150 -17.98 -1.22 14.84
N ILE A 151 -18.40 0.01 14.52
CA ILE A 151 -17.62 1.20 14.89
C ILE A 151 -17.74 1.40 16.39
N ILE A 152 -16.60 1.44 17.06
CA ILE A 152 -16.49 1.64 18.50
C ILE A 152 -15.64 2.86 18.84
N ASP A 153 -15.67 3.27 20.10
CA ASP A 153 -14.77 4.30 20.59
C ASP A 153 -13.33 3.79 20.67
N PRO A 154 -12.32 4.68 20.55
CA PRO A 154 -10.92 4.31 20.64
C PRO A 154 -10.60 3.52 21.91
N ASP A 155 -9.94 2.37 21.73
CA ASP A 155 -9.55 1.44 22.76
C ASP A 155 -8.07 1.05 22.58
N ALA A 156 -7.20 1.65 23.42
CA ALA A 156 -5.77 1.42 23.38
C ALA A 156 -5.40 -0.02 23.83
N ASP A 157 -6.21 -0.65 24.69
CA ASP A 157 -5.95 -2.01 25.14
C ASP A 157 -6.26 -3.02 24.03
N LEU A 158 -7.37 -2.85 23.31
CA LEU A 158 -7.66 -3.63 22.11
C LEU A 158 -6.56 -3.43 21.05
N THR A 159 -6.07 -2.19 20.89
CA THR A 159 -4.99 -1.88 19.94
C THR A 159 -3.71 -2.65 20.31
N ARG A 160 -3.28 -2.61 21.58
CA ARG A 160 -2.11 -3.37 22.07
C ARG A 160 -2.29 -4.88 21.86
N GLU A 161 -3.48 -5.40 22.17
CA GLU A 161 -3.79 -6.81 21.97
C GLU A 161 -3.68 -7.24 20.49
N LEU A 162 -4.23 -6.45 19.55
CA LEU A 162 -4.13 -6.74 18.12
C LEU A 162 -2.69 -6.69 17.62
N ILE A 163 -1.88 -5.76 18.12
CA ILE A 163 -0.44 -5.67 17.80
C ILE A 163 0.31 -6.89 18.32
N GLU A 164 0.04 -7.32 19.56
CA GLU A 164 0.65 -8.51 20.16
C GLU A 164 0.27 -9.76 19.36
N LEU A 165 -1.01 -9.94 19.02
CA LEU A 165 -1.48 -11.04 18.17
C LEU A 165 -0.88 -11.01 16.76
N GLY A 166 -0.61 -9.81 16.26
CA GLY A 166 0.04 -9.60 14.96
C GLY A 166 1.54 -9.90 14.96
N GLY A 167 2.17 -10.19 16.12
CA GLY A 167 3.58 -10.63 16.21
C GLY A 167 4.59 -9.64 15.61
N GLY A 168 4.30 -8.33 15.64
CA GLY A 168 5.13 -7.28 15.02
C GLY A 168 4.82 -7.02 13.54
N HIS A 169 3.83 -7.71 12.97
CA HIS A 169 3.45 -7.55 11.56
C HIS A 169 2.35 -6.52 11.32
N VAL A 170 1.77 -5.92 12.38
CA VAL A 170 0.83 -4.80 12.20
C VAL A 170 1.59 -3.58 11.70
N VAL A 171 1.21 -3.08 10.51
CA VAL A 171 1.87 -1.94 9.85
C VAL A 171 1.17 -0.64 10.20
N THR A 172 -0.14 -0.58 9.97
CA THR A 172 -0.94 0.63 10.14
C THR A 172 -2.31 0.30 10.73
N MET A 173 -2.93 1.29 11.39
CA MET A 173 -4.33 1.26 11.77
C MET A 173 -4.99 2.58 11.40
N THR A 174 -6.07 2.52 10.62
CA THR A 174 -6.89 3.68 10.28
C THR A 174 -7.75 4.11 11.46
N ILE A 175 -7.63 5.37 11.83
CA ILE A 175 -8.30 5.98 12.98
C ILE A 175 -8.82 7.38 12.63
N ALA A 176 -9.98 7.75 13.18
CA ALA A 176 -10.54 9.09 13.03
C ALA A 176 -9.94 10.04 14.10
N PRO A 177 -9.19 11.06 13.70
CA PRO A 177 -8.41 11.90 14.64
C PRO A 177 -9.26 12.69 15.65
N GLU A 178 -10.54 12.91 15.38
CA GLU A 178 -11.47 13.63 16.26
C GLU A 178 -12.00 12.79 17.43
N LYS A 179 -11.83 11.48 17.38
CA LYS A 179 -12.39 10.63 18.44
C LYS A 179 -11.62 10.78 19.75
N PRO A 180 -12.32 10.90 20.90
CA PRO A 180 -11.67 10.90 22.21
C PRO A 180 -10.84 9.62 22.44
N GLY A 181 -9.63 9.75 22.98
CA GLY A 181 -8.75 8.61 23.24
C GLY A 181 -7.77 8.29 22.10
N ILE A 182 -7.70 9.12 21.05
CA ILE A 182 -6.67 8.98 19.99
C ILE A 182 -5.32 9.49 20.48
N THR A 183 -5.29 10.67 21.12
CA THR A 183 -4.05 11.35 21.56
C THR A 183 -3.79 11.14 23.06
N GLY A 184 -2.58 11.48 23.49
CA GLY A 184 -2.15 11.36 24.89
C GLY A 184 -1.45 10.03 25.19
N ASP A 185 -0.88 9.89 26.39
CA ASP A 185 -0.02 8.75 26.75
C ASP A 185 -0.76 7.41 26.82
N GLU A 186 -2.05 7.45 27.15
CA GLU A 186 -2.94 6.26 27.14
C GLU A 186 -3.76 6.16 25.83
N GLY A 187 -3.41 6.95 24.82
CA GLY A 187 -4.15 7.02 23.57
C GLY A 187 -3.75 5.95 22.56
N VAL A 188 -4.57 5.78 21.52
CA VAL A 188 -4.33 4.84 20.43
C VAL A 188 -3.05 5.17 19.65
N ASN A 189 -2.71 6.47 19.45
CA ASN A 189 -1.44 6.87 18.84
C ASN A 189 -0.24 6.30 19.61
N ALA A 190 -0.24 6.43 20.94
CA ALA A 190 0.82 5.89 21.78
C ALA A 190 0.90 4.38 21.65
N ALA A 191 -0.23 3.66 21.78
CA ALA A 191 -0.27 2.21 21.68
C ALA A 191 0.25 1.69 20.33
N LEU A 192 -0.10 2.35 19.22
CA LEU A 192 0.39 1.99 17.89
C LEU A 192 1.90 2.17 17.76
N ILE A 193 2.40 3.38 18.09
CA ILE A 193 3.81 3.75 17.89
C ILE A 193 4.73 2.92 18.81
N GLU A 194 4.35 2.73 20.07
CA GLU A 194 5.06 1.89 21.03
C GLU A 194 5.10 0.42 20.60
N GLY A 195 4.00 -0.05 20.00
CA GLY A 195 3.88 -1.41 19.49
C GLY A 195 4.53 -1.64 18.12
N GLY A 196 5.17 -0.63 17.53
CA GLY A 196 5.85 -0.73 16.23
C GLY A 196 4.92 -0.66 15.02
N ALA A 197 3.72 -0.10 15.19
CA ALA A 197 2.79 0.23 14.11
C ALA A 197 2.70 1.74 13.91
N LEU A 198 2.03 2.19 12.84
CA LEU A 198 1.83 3.60 12.55
C LEU A 198 0.33 3.95 12.60
N PRO A 199 -0.04 5.09 13.18
CA PRO A 199 -1.37 5.65 12.98
C PRO A 199 -1.55 6.06 11.51
N SER A 200 -2.68 5.66 10.92
CA SER A 200 -3.15 6.12 9.61
C SER A 200 -4.46 6.89 9.82
N PHE A 201 -4.47 8.17 9.50
CA PHE A 201 -5.63 9.01 9.79
C PHE A 201 -6.60 9.03 8.61
N GLY A 202 -7.84 8.58 8.83
CA GLY A 202 -8.86 8.52 7.79
C GLY A 202 -10.26 8.26 8.35
N HIS A 203 -11.23 8.07 7.45
CA HIS A 203 -12.64 7.87 7.81
C HIS A 203 -13.12 8.87 8.88
N THR A 204 -12.95 10.16 8.57
CA THR A 204 -13.05 11.26 9.55
C THR A 204 -14.00 12.36 9.10
N ASP A 205 -14.87 12.82 10.00
CA ASP A 205 -15.67 14.02 9.83
C ASP A 205 -15.08 15.24 10.59
N SER A 206 -13.79 15.17 10.91
CA SER A 206 -13.10 16.15 11.75
C SER A 206 -13.10 17.56 11.19
N GLU A 207 -13.06 18.52 12.08
CA GLU A 207 -12.55 19.87 11.82
C GLU A 207 -11.01 19.88 11.83
N ALA A 208 -10.40 20.97 11.37
CA ALA A 208 -8.95 21.10 11.26
C ALA A 208 -8.18 20.91 12.58
N ALA A 209 -8.69 21.44 13.70
CA ALA A 209 -7.94 21.45 14.95
C ALA A 209 -7.69 20.06 15.56
N PRO A 210 -8.66 19.13 15.62
CA PRO A 210 -8.39 17.77 16.09
C PRO A 210 -7.39 17.02 15.18
N VAL A 211 -7.49 17.18 13.85
CA VAL A 211 -6.54 16.56 12.91
C VAL A 211 -5.11 17.04 13.18
N ARG A 212 -4.93 18.35 13.30
CA ARG A 212 -3.62 18.94 13.61
C ARG A 212 -3.06 18.43 14.94
N ALA A 213 -3.91 18.29 15.96
CA ALA A 213 -3.50 17.79 17.27
C ALA A 213 -3.07 16.31 17.20
N ALA A 214 -3.82 15.47 16.50
CA ALA A 214 -3.50 14.04 16.36
C ALA A 214 -2.22 13.80 15.55
N LEU A 215 -2.03 14.54 14.45
CA LEU A 215 -0.80 14.51 13.66
C LEU A 215 0.42 14.96 14.45
N ALA A 216 0.29 16.07 15.22
CA ALA A 216 1.37 16.60 16.05
C ALA A 216 1.74 15.64 17.19
N ASP A 217 0.75 14.99 17.83
CA ASP A 217 0.99 13.98 18.87
C ASP A 217 1.74 12.76 18.27
N ALA A 218 1.30 12.25 17.13
CA ALA A 218 1.98 11.15 16.46
C ALA A 218 3.41 11.52 16.05
N ALA A 219 3.61 12.67 15.43
CA ALA A 219 4.92 13.13 14.97
C ALA A 219 5.89 13.32 16.15
N ALA A 220 5.42 13.91 17.26
CA ALA A 220 6.23 14.11 18.47
C ALA A 220 6.68 12.76 19.07
N ARG A 221 5.78 11.77 19.19
CA ARG A 221 6.10 10.43 19.71
C ARG A 221 7.10 9.69 18.84
N ILE A 222 6.92 9.74 17.51
CA ILE A 222 7.86 9.15 16.57
C ILE A 222 9.25 9.81 16.70
N ALA A 223 9.30 11.15 16.77
CA ALA A 223 10.55 11.89 16.91
C ALA A 223 11.27 11.55 18.23
N GLU A 224 10.54 11.51 19.36
CA GLU A 224 11.09 11.17 20.67
C GLU A 224 11.74 9.77 20.67
N ARG A 225 11.07 8.76 20.10
CA ARG A 225 11.62 7.41 20.00
C ARG A 225 12.85 7.35 19.10
N LEU A 226 12.84 8.07 17.98
CA LEU A 226 14.01 8.17 17.08
C LEU A 226 15.19 8.83 17.80
N GLU A 227 14.97 9.91 18.56
CA GLU A 227 16.01 10.57 19.35
C GLU A 227 16.54 9.68 20.48
N ALA A 228 15.68 8.86 21.07
CA ALA A 228 16.06 7.85 22.06
C ALA A 228 16.80 6.63 21.46
N GLY A 229 16.85 6.51 20.14
CA GLY A 229 17.41 5.33 19.45
C GLY A 229 16.54 4.08 19.58
N GLU A 230 15.25 4.27 19.88
CA GLU A 230 14.28 3.19 19.96
C GLU A 230 13.74 2.83 18.55
N PRO A 231 13.36 1.57 18.34
CA PRO A 231 12.82 1.17 17.05
C PRO A 231 11.48 1.86 16.75
N VAL A 232 11.37 2.40 15.55
CA VAL A 232 10.12 2.86 14.94
C VAL A 232 9.97 2.21 13.58
N ARG A 233 8.74 1.94 13.15
CA ARG A 233 8.51 1.33 11.84
C ARG A 233 8.92 2.25 10.71
N ALA A 234 8.46 3.48 10.73
CA ALA A 234 8.81 4.53 9.78
C ALA A 234 8.78 5.90 10.48
N PRO A 235 9.45 6.91 9.91
CA PRO A 235 9.57 8.23 10.54
C PRO A 235 8.31 9.09 10.44
N ARG A 236 7.25 8.62 9.79
CA ARG A 236 6.03 9.38 9.51
C ARG A 236 4.79 8.52 9.69
N SER A 237 3.69 9.14 10.14
CA SER A 237 2.35 8.56 10.08
C SER A 237 1.83 8.51 8.63
N THR A 238 0.64 7.94 8.42
CA THR A 238 -0.04 7.97 7.11
C THR A 238 -1.41 8.64 7.20
N ALA A 239 -1.94 9.08 6.07
CA ALA A 239 -3.34 9.45 5.91
C ALA A 239 -3.98 8.47 4.93
N THR A 240 -4.97 7.73 5.41
CA THR A 240 -5.68 6.68 4.68
C THR A 240 -6.42 7.28 3.49
N HIS A 241 -6.20 6.76 2.28
CA HIS A 241 -6.86 7.07 1.00
C HIS A 241 -7.43 8.51 0.93
N LEU A 242 -6.53 9.51 0.97
CA LEU A 242 -6.84 10.93 1.01
C LEU A 242 -8.06 11.30 0.16
N PHE A 243 -8.95 12.14 0.69
CA PHE A 243 -10.28 12.55 0.21
C PHE A 243 -11.41 11.53 0.44
N ASN A 244 -11.15 10.23 0.35
CA ASN A 244 -12.17 9.20 0.51
C ASN A 244 -12.51 9.01 1.99
N GLY A 245 -13.80 8.80 2.30
CA GLY A 245 -14.22 8.69 3.71
C GLY A 245 -13.89 9.93 4.56
N MET A 246 -13.77 11.12 3.97
CA MET A 246 -13.41 12.36 4.67
C MET A 246 -14.45 13.45 4.46
N ARG A 247 -14.56 14.38 5.44
CA ARG A 247 -15.34 15.60 5.27
C ARG A 247 -14.77 16.39 4.09
N PRO A 248 -15.60 16.79 3.10
CA PRO A 248 -15.13 17.57 1.96
C PRO A 248 -14.53 18.92 2.35
N MET A 249 -13.48 19.31 1.64
CA MET A 249 -12.83 20.60 1.86
C MET A 249 -13.72 21.77 1.45
N HIS A 250 -13.88 22.75 2.34
CA HIS A 250 -14.55 24.01 2.04
C HIS A 250 -13.79 25.18 2.67
N HIS A 251 -13.66 26.30 1.98
CA HIS A 251 -12.79 27.42 2.39
C HIS A 251 -13.13 28.09 3.73
N ARG A 252 -14.34 27.90 4.29
CA ARG A 252 -14.76 28.41 5.61
C ARG A 252 -14.90 27.31 6.67
N THR A 253 -15.01 26.06 6.25
CA THR A 253 -15.05 24.86 7.10
C THR A 253 -14.14 23.82 6.46
N PRO A 254 -12.80 23.96 6.58
CA PRO A 254 -11.84 23.25 5.72
C PRO A 254 -11.84 21.73 5.89
N GLY A 255 -12.26 21.23 7.06
CA GLY A 255 -12.22 19.80 7.34
C GLY A 255 -10.78 19.27 7.49
N PRO A 256 -10.57 17.95 7.33
CA PRO A 256 -9.30 17.28 7.60
C PRO A 256 -8.27 17.45 6.47
N VAL A 257 -8.69 17.50 5.21
CA VAL A 257 -7.82 17.41 4.05
C VAL A 257 -6.69 18.44 4.03
N PRO A 258 -6.93 19.76 4.25
CA PRO A 258 -5.83 20.75 4.27
C PRO A 258 -4.79 20.49 5.35
N GLU A 259 -5.18 19.90 6.48
CA GLU A 259 -4.22 19.56 7.55
C GLU A 259 -3.32 18.39 7.16
N PHE A 260 -3.85 17.38 6.45
CA PHE A 260 -3.05 16.29 5.90
C PHE A 260 -2.06 16.79 4.86
N LEU A 261 -2.50 17.66 3.93
CA LEU A 261 -1.62 18.27 2.94
C LEU A 261 -0.47 19.07 3.61
N ALA A 262 -0.81 19.87 4.63
CA ALA A 262 0.17 20.64 5.37
C ALA A 262 1.14 19.74 6.18
N ALA A 263 0.65 18.65 6.78
CA ALA A 263 1.47 17.69 7.50
C ALA A 263 2.44 16.94 6.56
N ALA A 264 1.98 16.58 5.37
CA ALA A 264 2.83 15.97 4.36
C ALA A 264 3.99 16.91 3.95
N GLN A 265 3.69 18.19 3.74
CA GLN A 265 4.72 19.20 3.44
C GLN A 265 5.71 19.44 4.60
N ARG A 266 5.31 19.21 5.84
CA ARG A 266 6.21 19.25 6.99
C ARG A 266 7.00 17.95 7.21
N GLY A 267 6.72 16.89 6.43
CA GLY A 267 7.34 15.58 6.58
C GLY A 267 6.81 14.77 7.76
N GLU A 268 5.59 15.04 8.23
CA GLU A 268 4.95 14.39 9.36
C GLU A 268 4.04 13.22 8.93
N CYS A 269 3.58 13.24 7.67
CA CYS A 269 2.60 12.31 7.16
C CYS A 269 2.86 11.93 5.69
N VAL A 270 2.59 10.68 5.30
CA VAL A 270 2.51 10.22 3.90
C VAL A 270 1.05 10.02 3.53
N LEU A 271 0.66 10.44 2.34
CA LEU A 271 -0.73 10.42 1.89
C LEU A 271 -0.97 9.22 0.99
N GLU A 272 -1.86 8.33 1.38
CA GLU A 272 -2.33 7.25 0.51
C GLU A 272 -3.29 7.82 -0.55
N MET A 273 -3.11 7.40 -1.80
CA MET A 273 -3.97 7.80 -2.90
C MET A 273 -4.38 6.60 -3.75
N ILE A 274 -5.69 6.45 -3.98
CA ILE A 274 -6.25 5.45 -4.88
C ILE A 274 -6.37 6.08 -6.27
N GLY A 275 -5.29 6.00 -7.04
CA GLY A 275 -5.16 6.65 -8.37
C GLY A 275 -5.76 5.83 -9.52
N ASP A 276 -6.87 5.14 -9.31
CA ASP A 276 -7.51 4.22 -10.25
C ASP A 276 -8.42 4.90 -11.28
N GLY A 277 -8.65 6.22 -11.15
CA GLY A 277 -9.56 6.99 -12.00
C GLY A 277 -11.04 6.87 -11.61
N VAL A 278 -11.36 6.05 -10.60
CA VAL A 278 -12.71 5.88 -10.02
C VAL A 278 -12.82 6.62 -8.69
N HIS A 279 -11.92 6.34 -7.75
CA HIS A 279 -11.86 7.01 -6.45
C HIS A 279 -11.38 8.44 -6.57
N LEU A 280 -10.35 8.68 -7.36
CA LEU A 280 -9.79 9.99 -7.61
C LEU A 280 -9.72 10.27 -9.11
N SER A 281 -10.12 11.50 -9.50
CA SER A 281 -9.88 12.00 -10.85
C SER A 281 -8.37 12.05 -11.12
N PRO A 282 -7.88 11.62 -12.30
CA PRO A 282 -6.46 11.73 -12.67
C PRO A 282 -5.90 13.16 -12.51
N ALA A 283 -6.72 14.19 -12.71
CA ALA A 283 -6.30 15.57 -12.50
C ALA A 283 -5.96 15.87 -11.03
N ILE A 284 -6.76 15.36 -10.08
CA ILE A 284 -6.46 15.51 -8.64
C ILE A 284 -5.18 14.77 -8.28
N VAL A 285 -4.97 13.57 -8.83
CA VAL A 285 -3.74 12.82 -8.60
C VAL A 285 -2.52 13.61 -9.09
N LEU A 286 -2.58 14.14 -10.32
CA LEU A 286 -1.52 14.99 -10.89
C LEU A 286 -1.25 16.22 -10.00
N ASP A 287 -2.30 16.97 -9.63
CA ASP A 287 -2.18 18.16 -8.78
C ASP A 287 -1.50 17.84 -7.43
N MET A 288 -1.78 16.66 -6.85
CA MET A 288 -1.14 16.23 -5.60
C MET A 288 0.35 15.93 -5.80
N PHE A 289 0.74 15.24 -6.87
CA PHE A 289 2.16 15.02 -7.18
C PHE A 289 2.91 16.33 -7.45
N GLU A 290 2.33 17.26 -8.22
CA GLU A 290 2.91 18.57 -8.47
C GLU A 290 3.05 19.44 -7.20
N THR A 291 2.07 19.37 -6.30
CA THR A 291 2.03 20.19 -5.07
C THR A 291 2.92 19.63 -3.98
N LEU A 292 2.92 18.30 -3.79
CA LEU A 292 3.54 17.64 -2.65
C LEU A 292 4.86 16.96 -2.97
N GLY A 293 5.06 16.57 -4.24
CA GLY A 293 6.16 15.72 -4.65
C GLY A 293 5.95 14.24 -4.26
N ARG A 294 6.65 13.35 -4.98
CA ARG A 294 6.54 11.89 -4.85
C ARG A 294 6.86 11.34 -3.45
N ASP A 295 7.69 12.05 -2.69
CA ASP A 295 8.10 11.62 -1.34
C ASP A 295 6.98 11.72 -0.29
N ASN A 296 5.87 12.36 -0.63
CA ASN A 296 4.72 12.57 0.25
C ASN A 296 3.47 11.78 -0.16
N VAL A 297 3.55 11.00 -1.24
CA VAL A 297 2.43 10.24 -1.80
C VAL A 297 2.79 8.77 -1.88
N VAL A 298 1.91 7.89 -1.42
CA VAL A 298 1.94 6.46 -1.70
C VAL A 298 0.71 6.06 -2.49
N LEU A 299 0.89 5.34 -3.58
CA LEU A 299 -0.22 4.76 -4.34
C LEU A 299 -0.62 3.43 -3.72
N VAL A 300 -1.91 3.26 -3.52
CA VAL A 300 -2.53 2.05 -2.96
C VAL A 300 -3.69 1.60 -3.84
N THR A 301 -4.10 0.35 -3.71
CA THR A 301 -5.26 -0.14 -4.45
C THR A 301 -6.57 0.08 -3.71
N ASP A 302 -6.56 -0.08 -2.39
CA ASP A 302 -7.78 -0.28 -1.61
C ASP A 302 -8.69 -1.35 -2.25
N ALA A 303 -8.05 -2.36 -2.89
CA ALA A 303 -8.74 -3.36 -3.67
C ALA A 303 -9.55 -4.31 -2.78
N MET A 304 -10.71 -4.74 -3.30
CA MET A 304 -11.55 -5.72 -2.64
C MET A 304 -11.63 -7.03 -3.45
N ALA A 305 -12.41 -8.00 -3.01
CA ALA A 305 -12.53 -9.33 -3.62
C ALA A 305 -12.72 -9.33 -5.14
N ALA A 306 -13.29 -8.27 -5.72
CA ALA A 306 -13.55 -8.16 -7.15
C ALA A 306 -12.32 -7.81 -8.00
N ALA A 307 -11.16 -7.49 -7.41
CA ALA A 307 -9.96 -7.24 -8.20
C ALA A 307 -9.57 -8.50 -9.00
N GLY A 308 -9.40 -8.35 -10.32
CA GLY A 308 -9.16 -9.46 -11.24
C GLY A 308 -10.39 -10.29 -11.63
N MET A 309 -11.58 -9.92 -11.16
CA MET A 309 -12.82 -10.65 -11.39
C MET A 309 -13.77 -9.91 -12.33
N ALA A 310 -14.80 -10.61 -12.83
CA ALA A 310 -15.88 -10.03 -13.61
C ALA A 310 -16.84 -9.21 -12.74
N ASP A 311 -17.64 -8.34 -13.37
CA ASP A 311 -18.77 -7.69 -12.72
C ASP A 311 -19.70 -8.72 -12.07
N GLY A 312 -20.27 -8.40 -10.90
CA GLY A 312 -21.10 -9.31 -10.13
C GLY A 312 -21.26 -8.88 -8.66
N ASP A 313 -21.76 -9.79 -7.85
CA ASP A 313 -21.98 -9.55 -6.43
C ASP A 313 -20.83 -10.16 -5.61
N TYR A 314 -20.32 -9.39 -4.66
CA TYR A 314 -19.20 -9.71 -3.78
C TYR A 314 -19.50 -9.33 -2.34
N VAL A 315 -18.55 -9.59 -1.45
CA VAL A 315 -18.66 -9.25 -0.02
C VAL A 315 -17.39 -8.53 0.43
N LEU A 316 -17.54 -7.51 1.28
CA LEU A 316 -16.45 -6.85 1.98
C LEU A 316 -16.77 -6.80 3.47
N GLY A 317 -16.13 -7.64 4.28
CA GLY A 317 -16.50 -7.85 5.68
C GLY A 317 -17.95 -8.37 5.79
N SER A 318 -18.81 -7.61 6.44
CA SER A 318 -20.25 -7.89 6.57
C SER A 318 -21.11 -7.24 5.46
N GLN A 319 -20.50 -6.42 4.57
CA GLN A 319 -21.21 -5.61 3.60
C GLN A 319 -21.35 -6.33 2.25
N SER A 320 -22.53 -6.26 1.64
CA SER A 320 -22.77 -6.70 0.27
C SER A 320 -22.34 -5.62 -0.72
N VAL A 321 -21.63 -6.04 -1.75
CA VAL A 321 -21.07 -5.15 -2.79
C VAL A 321 -21.52 -5.65 -4.15
N THR A 322 -21.99 -4.75 -4.99
CA THR A 322 -22.28 -5.00 -6.42
C THR A 322 -21.25 -4.28 -7.27
N VAL A 323 -20.61 -5.00 -8.18
CA VAL A 323 -19.68 -4.45 -9.17
C VAL A 323 -20.39 -4.35 -10.51
N ALA A 324 -20.38 -3.15 -11.07
CA ALA A 324 -20.89 -2.87 -12.41
C ALA A 324 -19.96 -1.89 -13.12
N ASP A 325 -19.66 -2.17 -14.39
CA ASP A 325 -18.70 -1.40 -15.20
C ASP A 325 -17.33 -1.23 -14.49
N GLY A 326 -16.90 -2.27 -13.75
CA GLY A 326 -15.65 -2.27 -13.00
C GLY A 326 -15.66 -1.41 -11.72
N VAL A 327 -16.80 -0.86 -11.31
CA VAL A 327 -16.93 -0.03 -10.10
C VAL A 327 -17.66 -0.79 -9.01
N ALA A 328 -16.99 -1.01 -7.87
CA ALA A 328 -17.56 -1.65 -6.70
C ALA A 328 -18.34 -0.64 -5.84
N ARG A 329 -19.59 -0.97 -5.52
CA ARG A 329 -20.44 -0.14 -4.66
C ARG A 329 -21.18 -1.00 -3.64
N LEU A 330 -21.39 -0.45 -2.45
CA LEU A 330 -22.33 -1.06 -1.51
C LEU A 330 -23.68 -1.26 -2.20
N THR A 331 -24.23 -2.47 -2.11
CA THR A 331 -25.56 -2.81 -2.65
C THR A 331 -26.65 -1.94 -2.02
N GLU A 332 -26.49 -1.60 -0.75
CA GLU A 332 -27.31 -0.63 -0.04
C GLU A 332 -26.55 0.68 0.15
N GLY A 333 -27.15 1.82 -0.22
CA GLY A 333 -26.54 3.15 -0.04
C GLY A 333 -25.63 3.62 -1.17
N GLY A 334 -25.06 2.71 -2.00
CA GLY A 334 -24.35 3.02 -3.24
C GLY A 334 -22.99 3.71 -3.08
N ALA A 335 -22.42 3.77 -1.88
CA ALA A 335 -21.05 4.26 -1.66
C ALA A 335 -20.04 3.36 -2.38
N ILE A 336 -18.93 3.91 -2.87
CA ILE A 336 -17.82 3.12 -3.39
C ILE A 336 -17.30 2.23 -2.25
N ALA A 337 -17.02 0.97 -2.57
CA ALA A 337 -16.70 -0.07 -1.59
C ALA A 337 -15.38 -0.78 -1.98
N GLY A 338 -14.30 -0.03 -2.00
CA GLY A 338 -12.98 -0.49 -2.41
C GLY A 338 -12.75 -0.51 -3.93
N GLY A 339 -11.51 -0.78 -4.31
CA GLY A 339 -11.04 -0.84 -5.69
C GLY A 339 -11.24 -2.20 -6.34
N THR A 340 -11.22 -2.21 -7.68
CA THR A 340 -11.20 -3.43 -8.51
C THR A 340 -9.90 -3.54 -9.33
N ALA A 341 -9.01 -2.55 -9.20
CA ALA A 341 -7.75 -2.47 -9.92
C ALA A 341 -6.60 -3.15 -9.16
N HIS A 342 -5.61 -3.67 -9.89
CA HIS A 342 -4.32 -4.02 -9.31
C HIS A 342 -3.41 -2.79 -9.21
N LEU A 343 -2.37 -2.82 -8.37
CA LEU A 343 -1.50 -1.66 -8.17
C LEU A 343 -0.79 -1.21 -9.46
N ILE A 344 -0.48 -2.12 -10.36
CA ILE A 344 0.08 -1.77 -11.69
C ILE A 344 -0.93 -0.99 -12.55
N ASP A 345 -2.23 -1.24 -12.41
CA ASP A 345 -3.28 -0.48 -13.09
C ASP A 345 -3.39 0.94 -12.52
N VAL A 346 -3.26 1.06 -11.20
CA VAL A 346 -3.17 2.36 -10.51
C VAL A 346 -1.97 3.15 -11.00
N VAL A 347 -0.78 2.52 -11.10
CA VAL A 347 0.42 3.14 -11.68
C VAL A 347 0.18 3.59 -13.11
N ARG A 348 -0.42 2.74 -13.93
CA ARG A 348 -0.73 3.04 -15.35
C ARG A 348 -1.68 4.22 -15.48
N THR A 349 -2.76 4.24 -14.71
CA THR A 349 -3.76 5.33 -14.72
C THR A 349 -3.14 6.64 -14.24
N THR A 350 -2.31 6.60 -13.20
CA THR A 350 -1.56 7.75 -12.68
C THR A 350 -0.60 8.31 -13.72
N TRP A 351 0.20 7.44 -14.38
CA TRP A 351 1.10 7.83 -15.46
C TRP A 351 0.35 8.42 -16.67
N GLN A 352 -0.71 7.76 -17.12
CA GLN A 352 -1.55 8.26 -18.22
C GLN A 352 -2.26 9.57 -17.88
N GLY A 353 -2.48 9.83 -16.58
CA GLY A 353 -3.02 11.08 -16.05
C GLY A 353 -2.01 12.25 -16.07
N GLY A 354 -0.75 12.01 -16.44
CA GLY A 354 0.28 13.04 -16.62
C GLY A 354 1.40 13.04 -15.58
N VAL A 355 1.33 12.19 -14.55
CA VAL A 355 2.44 12.02 -13.59
C VAL A 355 3.62 11.33 -14.29
N ASP A 356 4.85 11.73 -13.99
CA ASP A 356 6.05 11.07 -14.50
C ASP A 356 6.06 9.59 -14.11
N LEU A 357 6.48 8.71 -15.03
CA LEU A 357 6.48 7.25 -14.79
C LEU A 357 7.38 6.86 -13.60
N VAL A 358 8.52 7.51 -13.46
CA VAL A 358 9.45 7.25 -12.34
C VAL A 358 8.76 7.59 -11.02
N ASP A 359 8.05 8.70 -10.95
CA ASP A 359 7.35 9.14 -9.74
C ASP A 359 6.15 8.24 -9.41
N ALA A 360 5.39 7.81 -10.42
CA ALA A 360 4.27 6.88 -10.22
C ALA A 360 4.76 5.50 -9.72
N VAL A 361 5.84 4.96 -10.31
CA VAL A 361 6.47 3.70 -9.85
C VAL A 361 7.07 3.87 -8.46
N TYR A 362 7.74 4.99 -8.18
CA TYR A 362 8.29 5.31 -6.86
C TYR A 362 7.21 5.29 -5.78
N ALA A 363 6.09 5.95 -6.02
CA ALA A 363 4.96 6.00 -5.08
C ALA A 363 4.29 4.64 -4.86
N ALA A 364 4.35 3.72 -5.85
CA ALA A 364 3.80 2.36 -5.76
C ALA A 364 4.83 1.30 -5.31
N SER A 365 6.06 1.70 -4.96
CA SER A 365 7.11 0.76 -4.59
C SER A 365 7.98 1.28 -3.45
N VAL A 366 8.82 2.30 -3.66
CA VAL A 366 9.74 2.85 -2.65
C VAL A 366 8.98 3.41 -1.45
N GLN A 367 7.90 4.16 -1.67
CA GLN A 367 7.12 4.74 -0.58
C GLN A 367 6.43 3.68 0.26
N GLY A 368 5.86 2.65 -0.37
CA GLY A 368 5.30 1.52 0.36
C GLY A 368 6.36 0.80 1.21
N ALA A 369 7.56 0.56 0.64
CA ALA A 369 8.69 -0.02 1.36
C ALA A 369 9.13 0.82 2.57
N GLN A 370 9.12 2.15 2.46
CA GLN A 370 9.41 3.06 3.58
C GLN A 370 8.36 2.96 4.69
N ILE A 371 7.07 2.85 4.35
CA ILE A 371 5.99 2.65 5.33
C ILE A 371 6.13 1.29 6.03
N LEU A 372 6.51 0.25 5.29
CA LEU A 372 6.80 -1.07 5.87
C LEU A 372 8.01 -1.05 6.81
N GLY A 373 8.92 -0.07 6.67
CA GLY A 373 10.22 -0.10 7.32
C GLY A 373 11.15 -1.17 6.75
N ASP A 374 10.90 -1.63 5.50
CA ASP A 374 11.67 -2.67 4.83
C ASP A 374 12.52 -2.07 3.71
N SER A 375 13.83 -2.04 3.93
CA SER A 375 14.80 -1.52 2.96
C SER A 375 15.26 -2.57 1.92
N SER A 376 14.72 -3.77 1.96
CA SER A 376 15.11 -4.87 1.07
C SER A 376 14.26 -5.00 -0.18
N VAL A 377 13.15 -4.26 -0.28
CA VAL A 377 12.18 -4.25 -1.39
C VAL A 377 11.98 -2.85 -1.98
N GLY A 378 11.16 -2.73 -3.00
CA GLY A 378 10.66 -1.47 -3.55
C GLY A 378 11.57 -0.77 -4.56
N ALA A 379 12.76 -1.29 -4.87
CA ALA A 379 13.64 -0.69 -5.87
C ALA A 379 14.47 -1.72 -6.64
N LEU A 380 14.79 -1.42 -7.89
CA LEU A 380 15.80 -2.16 -8.63
C LEU A 380 17.18 -1.62 -8.26
N ARG A 381 17.80 -2.24 -7.25
CA ARG A 381 19.12 -1.88 -6.72
C ARG A 381 19.88 -3.13 -6.27
N ALA A 382 21.19 -3.15 -6.50
CA ALA A 382 22.03 -4.25 -6.04
C ALA A 382 21.92 -4.48 -4.51
N GLY A 383 21.78 -5.73 -4.12
CA GLY A 383 21.64 -6.17 -2.73
C GLY A 383 20.18 -6.36 -2.27
N LEU A 384 19.19 -5.80 -2.99
CA LEU A 384 17.78 -5.98 -2.67
C LEU A 384 17.26 -7.32 -3.21
N TRP A 385 16.08 -7.74 -2.75
CA TRP A 385 15.40 -8.90 -3.30
C TRP A 385 15.21 -8.76 -4.81
N ALA A 386 15.31 -9.87 -5.50
CA ALA A 386 15.09 -9.95 -6.95
C ALA A 386 13.59 -9.98 -7.26
N ASP A 387 12.89 -8.91 -6.87
CA ASP A 387 11.49 -8.66 -7.17
C ASP A 387 11.42 -7.75 -8.39
N VAL A 388 11.03 -8.30 -9.52
CA VAL A 388 11.07 -7.61 -10.82
C VAL A 388 9.77 -7.85 -11.58
N VAL A 389 9.16 -6.77 -12.07
CA VAL A 389 8.02 -6.83 -12.98
C VAL A 389 8.48 -6.47 -14.38
N VAL A 390 8.43 -7.43 -15.29
CA VAL A 390 8.67 -7.19 -16.72
C VAL A 390 7.33 -6.86 -17.36
N THR A 391 7.25 -5.73 -18.06
CA THR A 391 6.01 -5.27 -18.69
C THR A 391 6.18 -5.08 -20.20
N ASP A 392 5.06 -4.94 -20.91
CA ASP A 392 5.01 -4.33 -22.24
C ASP A 392 5.10 -2.78 -22.16
N ALA A 393 4.99 -2.11 -23.32
CA ALA A 393 5.06 -0.65 -23.42
C ALA A 393 3.88 0.06 -22.71
N GLU A 394 2.76 -0.62 -22.52
CA GLU A 394 1.56 -0.13 -21.84
C GLU A 394 1.53 -0.52 -20.35
N LEU A 395 2.64 -0.96 -19.79
CA LEU A 395 2.76 -1.42 -18.39
C LEU A 395 1.89 -2.62 -18.04
N ARG A 396 1.57 -3.52 -19.02
CA ARG A 396 0.93 -4.79 -18.69
C ARG A 396 1.99 -5.80 -18.29
N PRO A 397 1.88 -6.46 -17.13
CA PRO A 397 2.84 -7.46 -16.71
C PRO A 397 2.91 -8.64 -17.69
N VAL A 398 4.13 -9.01 -18.06
CA VAL A 398 4.44 -10.18 -18.92
C VAL A 398 5.10 -11.28 -18.10
N THR A 399 5.97 -10.88 -17.18
CA THR A 399 6.64 -11.78 -16.25
C THR A 399 6.82 -11.07 -14.91
N VAL A 400 6.49 -11.74 -13.84
CA VAL A 400 6.76 -11.27 -12.49
C VAL A 400 7.75 -12.22 -11.83
N LEU A 401 8.78 -11.68 -11.23
CA LEU A 401 9.72 -12.42 -10.40
C LEU A 401 9.58 -11.96 -8.96
N ARG A 402 9.45 -12.91 -8.05
CA ARG A 402 9.51 -12.65 -6.61
C ARG A 402 10.67 -13.42 -6.02
N ARG A 403 11.58 -12.72 -5.36
CA ARG A 403 12.84 -13.28 -4.82
C ARG A 403 13.59 -14.12 -5.86
N GLY A 404 13.59 -13.64 -7.11
CA GLY A 404 14.25 -14.30 -8.21
C GLY A 404 13.49 -15.47 -8.85
N GLU A 405 12.40 -15.95 -8.30
CA GLU A 405 11.59 -17.02 -8.88
C GLU A 405 10.40 -16.45 -9.67
N ALA A 406 10.06 -17.12 -10.78
CA ALA A 406 8.92 -16.71 -11.58
C ALA A 406 7.61 -16.99 -10.84
N VAL A 407 6.74 -15.97 -10.82
CA VAL A 407 5.36 -16.12 -10.33
C VAL A 407 4.53 -16.75 -11.45
N GLU A 408 3.75 -17.78 -11.11
CA GLU A 408 2.86 -18.44 -12.07
C GLU A 408 1.83 -17.44 -12.62
N PRO A 409 1.64 -17.36 -13.94
CA PRO A 409 0.60 -16.52 -14.53
C PRO A 409 -0.79 -16.96 -14.08
N ALA A 410 -1.78 -16.06 -14.20
CA ALA A 410 -3.18 -16.46 -14.04
C ALA A 410 -3.55 -17.54 -15.06
N ALA A 411 -4.29 -18.55 -14.63
CA ALA A 411 -4.72 -19.65 -15.48
C ALA A 411 -5.76 -19.20 -16.52
#